data_aca606f500a3ef5df995645417f48daa
#
_entry.id   aca606f500a3ef5df995645417f48daa
#
_cell.length_a   1.000
_cell.length_b   1.000
_cell.length_c   1.000
_cell.angle_alpha   90.00
_cell.angle_beta   90.00
_cell.angle_gamma   90.00
#
_symmetry.space_group_name_H-M   'P 1'
#
loop_
_entity.id
_entity.type
_entity.pdbx_description
1 polymer ?
#
loop_
_entity_poly.entity_id
_entity_poly.type
_entity_poly.pdbx_seq_one_letter_code
_entity_poly.pdbx_strand_id
1 'polypeptide(L)'
;MIISSIKTKIVNVPFVDPPKTGFLTLEKIDLLIVQIETKEGVIGTGHLHPLSGGLKTLEMCIHEMLKPLLIGETIDKIETLWMKMWNATFIQGRMGITVMAMSALDIALWDCYGRTKQLPLWEIWNGVDAALPVYGSGCYRGLGHDGMIEKAEKYVNQGFKSIKMQVAHCFKNDEDITNVRDMRKTLGEDIGIMIDVNQGWSVHETIKVSKSIEEYNPEWLEEPVMADDFDGYEEICKSTSIPIVTGENNFTHHDLLPLMKNRKIHILQPDIMRGGYTNLIHTSNLANQYGIKIAPHMFPELSIHIVASIKNPSWLEYMGWYDHLWKEPLIPENGTFKPTKRHGHGMDFKSEICSF
;
A
#
# COMPACT_ATOMS: atom_id res chain seq x y z
N MET A 1 16.19 -8.68 -23.07
CA MET A 1 16.95 -9.50 -22.09
C MET A 1 16.11 -10.69 -21.65
N ILE A 2 16.73 -11.87 -21.57
CA ILE A 2 16.01 -13.13 -21.32
C ILE A 2 16.12 -13.54 -19.85
N ILE A 3 15.02 -13.85 -19.22
CA ILE A 3 14.95 -14.33 -17.83
C ILE A 3 15.64 -15.69 -17.74
N SER A 4 16.72 -15.81 -16.97
CA SER A 4 17.52 -17.03 -16.80
C SER A 4 17.23 -17.73 -15.49
N SER A 5 16.96 -16.97 -14.41
CA SER A 5 16.66 -17.55 -13.10
C SER A 5 15.67 -16.71 -12.29
N ILE A 6 14.93 -17.38 -11.42
CA ILE A 6 14.07 -16.79 -10.41
C ILE A 6 14.36 -17.50 -9.10
N LYS A 7 14.76 -16.74 -8.09
CA LYS A 7 15.08 -17.22 -6.74
C LYS A 7 14.18 -16.53 -5.73
N THR A 8 13.92 -17.20 -4.62
CA THR A 8 13.15 -16.65 -3.50
C THR A 8 13.90 -16.81 -2.19
N LYS A 9 13.63 -15.94 -1.24
CA LYS A 9 14.15 -16.01 0.11
C LYS A 9 13.12 -15.52 1.12
N ILE A 10 12.82 -16.35 2.11
CA ILE A 10 12.02 -15.94 3.26
C ILE A 10 12.94 -15.34 4.31
N VAL A 11 12.60 -14.14 4.78
CA VAL A 11 13.37 -13.38 5.77
C VAL A 11 12.43 -12.90 6.87
N ASN A 12 12.87 -13.03 8.11
CA ASN A 12 12.16 -12.54 9.29
C ASN A 12 13.04 -11.49 9.98
N VAL A 13 12.56 -10.24 10.07
CA VAL A 13 13.30 -9.13 10.66
C VAL A 13 12.47 -8.54 11.79
N PRO A 14 13.02 -8.36 13.00
CA PRO A 14 12.30 -7.69 14.07
C PRO A 14 11.90 -6.25 13.68
N PHE A 15 10.72 -5.79 14.10
CA PHE A 15 10.43 -4.37 14.04
C PHE A 15 11.35 -3.59 14.97
N VAL A 16 11.77 -2.40 14.56
CA VAL A 16 12.46 -1.45 15.45
C VAL A 16 11.48 -0.87 16.47
N ASP A 17 10.26 -0.53 16.02
CA ASP A 17 9.16 -0.05 16.85
C ASP A 17 7.90 -0.87 16.48
N PRO A 18 7.62 -1.98 17.19
CA PRO A 18 6.51 -2.85 16.86
C PRO A 18 5.16 -2.13 16.92
N PRO A 19 4.32 -2.23 15.87
CA PRO A 19 3.03 -1.56 15.84
C PRO A 19 2.07 -2.13 16.89
N LYS A 20 1.44 -1.25 17.65
CA LYS A 20 0.43 -1.59 18.67
C LYS A 20 -0.97 -1.33 18.14
N THR A 21 -1.38 -2.13 17.15
CA THR A 21 -2.72 -1.99 16.57
C THR A 21 -3.82 -2.44 17.54
N GLY A 22 -5.07 -2.12 17.24
CA GLY A 22 -6.22 -2.53 18.05
C GLY A 22 -6.62 -4.01 17.88
N PHE A 23 -6.10 -4.71 16.85
CA PHE A 23 -6.56 -6.05 16.47
C PHE A 23 -5.46 -7.02 16.01
N LEU A 24 -4.27 -6.54 15.70
CA LEU A 24 -3.17 -7.34 15.19
C LEU A 24 -1.89 -7.09 16.00
N THR A 25 -1.22 -8.16 16.39
CA THR A 25 0.10 -8.10 17.02
C THR A 25 1.16 -8.48 15.98
N LEU A 26 2.06 -7.55 15.68
CA LEU A 26 3.17 -7.75 14.75
C LEU A 26 4.48 -7.59 15.51
N GLU A 27 5.21 -8.69 15.69
CA GLU A 27 6.52 -8.69 16.35
C GLU A 27 7.68 -8.57 15.37
N LYS A 28 7.46 -9.01 14.15
CA LYS A 28 8.48 -9.08 13.09
C LYS A 28 7.89 -8.80 11.72
N ILE A 29 8.76 -8.34 10.84
CA ILE A 29 8.50 -8.18 9.41
C ILE A 29 8.82 -9.51 8.74
N ASP A 30 7.82 -10.18 8.24
CA ASP A 30 7.93 -11.45 7.51
C ASP A 30 7.94 -11.16 6.01
N LEU A 31 9.12 -11.27 5.36
CA LEU A 31 9.29 -10.97 3.94
C LEU A 31 9.48 -12.23 3.11
N LEU A 32 8.84 -12.25 1.94
CA LEU A 32 9.24 -13.09 0.82
C LEU A 32 9.92 -12.21 -0.22
N ILE A 33 11.23 -12.36 -0.38
CA ILE A 33 12.02 -11.62 -1.36
C ILE A 33 12.18 -12.47 -2.61
N VAL A 34 12.02 -11.87 -3.78
CA VAL A 34 12.13 -12.50 -5.09
C VAL A 34 13.23 -11.79 -5.87
N GLN A 35 14.14 -12.58 -6.47
CA GLN A 35 15.10 -12.06 -7.46
C GLN A 35 14.85 -12.69 -8.82
N ILE A 36 14.82 -11.85 -9.84
CA ILE A 36 14.82 -12.23 -11.25
C ILE A 36 16.17 -11.85 -11.84
N GLU A 37 16.84 -12.79 -12.45
CA GLU A 37 18.13 -12.57 -13.12
C GLU A 37 17.98 -12.87 -14.61
N THR A 38 18.56 -12.02 -15.45
CA THR A 38 18.62 -12.23 -16.89
C THR A 38 19.90 -12.97 -17.31
N LYS A 39 19.94 -13.48 -18.54
CA LYS A 39 21.15 -14.12 -19.10
C LYS A 39 22.33 -13.15 -19.17
N GLU A 40 22.03 -11.86 -19.24
CA GLU A 40 23.00 -10.77 -19.29
C GLU A 40 23.48 -10.33 -17.91
N GLY A 41 23.00 -10.96 -16.84
CA GLY A 41 23.42 -10.74 -15.46
C GLY A 41 22.73 -9.55 -14.76
N VAL A 42 21.69 -8.95 -15.35
CA VAL A 42 20.91 -7.92 -14.66
C VAL A 42 19.96 -8.59 -13.67
N ILE A 43 19.96 -8.07 -12.43
CA ILE A 43 19.12 -8.58 -11.35
C ILE A 43 18.06 -7.53 -10.99
N GLY A 44 16.80 -7.94 -10.94
CA GLY A 44 15.69 -7.18 -10.36
C GLY A 44 15.18 -7.86 -9.11
N THR A 45 14.73 -7.07 -8.14
CA THR A 45 14.25 -7.54 -6.84
C THR A 45 12.82 -7.09 -6.60
N GLY A 46 11.98 -7.99 -6.11
CA GLY A 46 10.66 -7.70 -5.59
C GLY A 46 10.47 -8.33 -4.22
N HIS A 47 9.45 -7.93 -3.50
CA HIS A 47 9.17 -8.52 -2.20
C HIS A 47 7.68 -8.46 -1.85
N LEU A 48 7.30 -9.24 -0.85
CA LEU A 48 5.98 -9.24 -0.21
C LEU A 48 6.13 -9.22 1.30
N HIS A 49 5.23 -8.52 1.96
CA HIS A 49 4.97 -8.62 3.39
C HIS A 49 3.48 -8.91 3.61
N PRO A 50 3.07 -10.18 3.75
CA PRO A 50 1.64 -10.54 3.78
C PRO A 50 0.94 -10.23 5.12
N LEU A 51 1.62 -9.65 6.10
CA LEU A 51 1.18 -9.27 7.45
C LEU A 51 0.64 -10.42 8.33
N SER A 52 0.02 -11.43 7.74
CA SER A 52 -0.66 -12.52 8.45
C SER A 52 -0.04 -13.93 8.20
N GLY A 53 1.20 -13.99 7.69
CA GLY A 53 1.87 -15.25 7.40
C GLY A 53 1.62 -15.77 5.98
N GLY A 54 1.78 -17.09 5.76
CA GLY A 54 1.58 -17.70 4.44
C GLY A 54 2.77 -17.63 3.49
N LEU A 55 3.95 -17.18 3.93
CA LEU A 55 5.14 -17.01 3.09
C LEU A 55 5.53 -18.28 2.32
N LYS A 56 5.49 -19.45 2.96
CA LYS A 56 5.80 -20.74 2.27
C LYS A 56 4.79 -21.08 1.18
N THR A 57 3.51 -20.75 1.39
CA THR A 57 2.48 -20.99 0.38
C THR A 57 2.69 -20.04 -0.82
N LEU A 58 3.04 -18.79 -0.57
CA LEU A 58 3.40 -17.80 -1.59
C LEU A 58 4.64 -18.26 -2.38
N GLU A 59 5.68 -18.71 -1.68
CA GLU A 59 6.91 -19.22 -2.29
C GLU A 59 6.62 -20.44 -3.20
N MET A 60 5.82 -21.40 -2.73
CA MET A 60 5.40 -22.56 -3.52
C MET A 60 4.58 -22.14 -4.74
N CYS A 61 3.66 -21.19 -4.60
CA CYS A 61 2.90 -20.64 -5.73
C CYS A 61 3.84 -20.06 -6.80
N ILE A 62 4.87 -19.31 -6.38
CA ILE A 62 5.87 -18.78 -7.31
C ILE A 62 6.59 -19.93 -8.02
N HIS A 63 7.12 -20.90 -7.28
CA HIS A 63 7.98 -21.94 -7.86
C HIS A 63 7.23 -22.92 -8.74
N GLU A 64 6.05 -23.40 -8.31
CA GLU A 64 5.31 -24.45 -8.99
C GLU A 64 4.44 -23.91 -10.15
N MET A 65 3.87 -22.72 -10.00
CA MET A 65 2.88 -22.20 -10.94
C MET A 65 3.43 -21.10 -11.85
N LEU A 66 4.16 -20.12 -11.29
CA LEU A 66 4.43 -18.87 -11.99
C LEU A 66 5.83 -18.85 -12.64
N LYS A 67 6.85 -19.30 -11.92
CA LYS A 67 8.24 -19.35 -12.42
C LYS A 67 8.39 -20.10 -13.74
N PRO A 68 7.76 -21.30 -13.96
CA PRO A 68 7.86 -22.01 -15.24
C PRO A 68 7.33 -21.21 -16.44
N LEU A 69 6.43 -20.26 -16.19
CA LEU A 69 5.86 -19.39 -17.22
C LEU A 69 6.81 -18.29 -17.67
N LEU A 70 7.76 -17.91 -16.81
CA LEU A 70 8.61 -16.73 -16.99
C LEU A 70 10.01 -17.07 -17.47
N ILE A 71 10.55 -18.22 -17.09
CA ILE A 71 11.90 -18.67 -17.51
C ILE A 71 11.97 -18.77 -19.03
N GLY A 72 12.98 -18.13 -19.62
CA GLY A 72 13.20 -18.09 -21.07
C GLY A 72 12.44 -16.95 -21.79
N GLU A 73 11.55 -16.26 -21.11
CA GLU A 73 10.83 -15.10 -21.65
C GLU A 73 11.70 -13.81 -21.63
N THR A 74 11.28 -12.82 -22.41
CA THR A 74 11.94 -11.50 -22.41
C THR A 74 11.27 -10.53 -21.44
N ILE A 75 12.08 -9.79 -20.66
CA ILE A 75 11.58 -8.77 -19.74
C ILE A 75 11.01 -7.53 -20.45
N ASP A 76 11.20 -7.37 -21.77
CA ASP A 76 10.68 -6.21 -22.51
C ASP A 76 9.15 -6.23 -22.70
N LYS A 77 8.47 -7.31 -22.28
CA LYS A 77 7.02 -7.52 -22.44
C LYS A 77 6.32 -7.78 -21.11
N ILE A 78 6.59 -6.94 -20.09
CA ILE A 78 6.11 -7.17 -18.72
C ILE A 78 4.58 -7.34 -18.66
N GLU A 79 3.81 -6.50 -19.33
CA GLU A 79 2.35 -6.63 -19.37
C GLU A 79 1.88 -7.98 -19.95
N THR A 80 2.57 -8.48 -20.98
CA THR A 80 2.30 -9.80 -21.54
C THR A 80 2.62 -10.91 -20.54
N LEU A 81 3.73 -10.76 -19.78
CA LEU A 81 4.11 -11.72 -18.73
C LEU A 81 3.11 -11.68 -17.58
N TRP A 82 2.66 -10.49 -17.17
CA TRP A 82 1.61 -10.34 -16.17
C TRP A 82 0.33 -11.06 -16.61
N MET A 83 -0.13 -10.82 -17.84
CA MET A 83 -1.32 -11.49 -18.40
C MET A 83 -1.14 -13.01 -18.53
N LYS A 84 0.09 -13.49 -18.80
CA LYS A 84 0.39 -14.92 -18.84
C LYS A 84 0.22 -15.55 -17.46
N MET A 85 0.74 -14.90 -16.41
CA MET A 85 0.54 -15.33 -15.02
C MET A 85 -0.95 -15.26 -14.63
N TRP A 86 -1.63 -14.15 -14.94
CA TRP A 86 -3.06 -13.95 -14.69
C TRP A 86 -3.93 -15.04 -15.30
N ASN A 87 -3.63 -15.41 -16.55
CA ASN A 87 -4.38 -16.47 -17.25
C ASN A 87 -4.11 -17.87 -16.65
N ALA A 88 -2.92 -18.10 -16.14
CA ALA A 88 -2.59 -19.38 -15.52
C ALA A 88 -3.27 -19.60 -14.16
N THR A 89 -3.74 -18.54 -13.50
CA THR A 89 -4.36 -18.61 -12.16
C THR A 89 -5.88 -18.74 -12.16
N PHE A 90 -6.52 -18.87 -13.33
CA PHE A 90 -7.99 -18.79 -13.43
C PHE A 90 -8.74 -19.91 -12.69
N ILE A 91 -8.14 -21.10 -12.61
CA ILE A 91 -8.75 -22.24 -11.90
C ILE A 91 -8.53 -22.14 -10.39
N GLN A 92 -7.32 -21.71 -9.96
CA GLN A 92 -6.96 -21.59 -8.55
C GLN A 92 -7.59 -20.35 -7.88
N GLY A 93 -8.06 -19.41 -8.67
CA GLY A 93 -8.63 -18.15 -8.20
C GLY A 93 -7.67 -16.97 -8.42
N ARG A 94 -8.26 -15.83 -8.71
CA ARG A 94 -7.56 -14.58 -9.06
C ARG A 94 -7.61 -13.57 -7.90
N MET A 95 -7.39 -14.05 -6.69
CA MET A 95 -7.36 -13.29 -5.44
C MET A 95 -6.36 -13.93 -4.47
N GLY A 96 -6.03 -13.24 -3.38
CA GLY A 96 -5.22 -13.80 -2.29
C GLY A 96 -3.84 -14.24 -2.75
N ILE A 97 -3.47 -15.45 -2.37
CA ILE A 97 -2.10 -16.02 -2.54
C ILE A 97 -1.62 -15.92 -4.00
N THR A 98 -2.47 -16.25 -4.97
CA THR A 98 -2.05 -16.26 -6.38
C THR A 98 -1.68 -14.86 -6.88
N VAL A 99 -2.49 -13.86 -6.56
CA VAL A 99 -2.24 -12.47 -6.99
C VAL A 99 -1.10 -11.84 -6.21
N MET A 100 -0.95 -12.15 -4.91
CA MET A 100 0.21 -11.71 -4.12
C MET A 100 1.50 -12.29 -4.68
N ALA A 101 1.54 -13.59 -5.03
CA ALA A 101 2.70 -14.21 -5.66
C ALA A 101 3.05 -13.55 -7.02
N MET A 102 2.03 -13.22 -7.82
CA MET A 102 2.21 -12.44 -9.05
C MET A 102 2.79 -11.05 -8.77
N SER A 103 2.37 -10.39 -7.68
CA SER A 103 2.86 -9.05 -7.31
C SER A 103 4.36 -9.02 -7.08
N ALA A 104 4.89 -9.99 -6.31
CA ALA A 104 6.33 -10.06 -6.04
C ALA A 104 7.16 -10.24 -7.33
N LEU A 105 6.65 -11.06 -8.24
CA LEU A 105 7.29 -11.27 -9.55
C LEU A 105 7.20 -10.02 -10.43
N ASP A 106 6.05 -9.37 -10.46
CA ASP A 106 5.83 -8.14 -11.25
C ASP A 106 6.71 -6.99 -10.77
N ILE A 107 6.84 -6.81 -9.46
CA ILE A 107 7.75 -5.83 -8.86
C ILE A 107 9.19 -6.12 -9.28
N ALA A 108 9.63 -7.39 -9.20
CA ALA A 108 10.97 -7.80 -9.61
C ALA A 108 11.21 -7.63 -11.13
N LEU A 109 10.19 -7.90 -11.96
CA LEU A 109 10.27 -7.69 -13.42
C LEU A 109 10.45 -6.20 -13.76
N TRP A 110 9.65 -5.32 -13.16
CA TRP A 110 9.78 -3.89 -13.38
C TRP A 110 11.10 -3.34 -12.86
N ASP A 111 11.59 -3.79 -11.70
CA ASP A 111 12.90 -3.40 -11.19
C ASP A 111 14.02 -3.83 -12.16
N CYS A 112 13.98 -5.08 -12.61
CA CYS A 112 14.93 -5.61 -13.60
C CYS A 112 14.90 -4.81 -14.92
N TYR A 113 13.72 -4.46 -15.40
CA TYR A 113 13.54 -3.64 -16.60
C TYR A 113 14.11 -2.23 -16.43
N GLY A 114 13.80 -1.57 -15.30
CA GLY A 114 14.33 -0.24 -15.02
C GLY A 114 15.86 -0.22 -14.90
N ARG A 115 16.44 -1.23 -14.23
CA ARG A 115 17.89 -1.42 -14.14
C ARG A 115 18.52 -1.66 -15.53
N THR A 116 17.84 -2.41 -16.38
CA THR A 116 18.26 -2.62 -17.78
C THR A 116 18.26 -1.35 -18.58
N LYS A 117 17.26 -0.51 -18.42
CA LYS A 117 17.15 0.81 -19.09
C LYS A 117 18.02 1.88 -18.45
N GLN A 118 18.61 1.61 -17.29
CA GLN A 118 19.34 2.58 -16.46
C GLN A 118 18.48 3.83 -16.13
N LEU A 119 17.21 3.60 -15.84
CA LEU A 119 16.23 4.63 -15.49
C LEU A 119 15.43 4.23 -14.25
N PRO A 120 15.02 5.19 -13.43
CA PRO A 120 14.02 4.95 -12.40
C PRO A 120 12.64 4.69 -13.03
N LEU A 121 11.77 3.92 -12.35
CA LEU A 121 10.49 3.53 -12.93
C LEU A 121 9.58 4.72 -13.25
N TRP A 122 9.58 5.76 -12.42
CA TRP A 122 8.76 6.94 -12.67
C TRP A 122 9.15 7.67 -13.98
N GLU A 123 10.42 7.69 -14.37
CA GLU A 123 10.85 8.23 -15.68
C GLU A 123 10.39 7.34 -16.84
N ILE A 124 10.47 6.01 -16.68
CA ILE A 124 9.97 5.06 -17.68
C ILE A 124 8.49 5.28 -17.97
N TRP A 125 7.72 5.64 -16.93
CA TRP A 125 6.28 5.92 -17.05
C TRP A 125 5.95 7.40 -17.31
N ASN A 126 6.95 8.21 -17.72
CA ASN A 126 6.81 9.65 -18.00
C ASN A 126 6.28 10.46 -16.82
N GLY A 127 6.68 10.08 -15.62
CA GLY A 127 6.33 10.77 -14.38
C GLY A 127 7.12 12.08 -14.19
N VAL A 128 6.88 12.72 -13.04
CA VAL A 128 7.46 14.01 -12.70
C VAL A 128 8.39 13.91 -11.49
N ASP A 129 9.53 14.61 -11.53
CA ASP A 129 10.45 14.81 -10.40
C ASP A 129 9.91 15.93 -9.50
N ALA A 130 8.86 15.65 -8.75
CA ALA A 130 8.22 16.61 -7.86
C ALA A 130 8.13 16.08 -6.43
N ALA A 131 8.03 16.97 -5.45
CA ALA A 131 7.71 16.62 -4.08
C ALA A 131 6.26 16.14 -4.00
N LEU A 132 6.05 14.95 -3.43
CA LEU A 132 4.75 14.30 -3.30
C LEU A 132 4.32 14.33 -1.83
N PRO A 133 3.04 14.63 -1.53
CA PRO A 133 2.58 14.74 -0.16
C PRO A 133 2.54 13.37 0.52
N VAL A 134 2.90 13.37 1.81
CA VAL A 134 2.96 12.17 2.65
C VAL A 134 2.20 12.42 3.94
N TYR A 135 1.39 11.46 4.36
CA TYR A 135 0.80 11.48 5.69
C TYR A 135 1.53 10.53 6.65
N GLY A 136 1.59 10.94 7.91
CA GLY A 136 2.13 10.09 8.98
C GLY A 136 1.08 9.10 9.47
N SER A 137 1.33 7.81 9.31
CA SER A 137 0.45 6.73 9.76
C SER A 137 1.02 6.01 10.98
N GLY A 138 0.15 5.34 11.76
CA GLY A 138 0.60 4.58 12.91
C GLY A 138 0.21 5.17 14.27
N CYS A 139 -0.73 6.13 14.32
CA CYS A 139 -1.38 6.49 15.57
C CYS A 139 -2.39 5.40 15.96
N TYR A 140 -1.84 4.23 16.34
CA TYR A 140 -2.61 3.01 16.58
C TYR A 140 -3.39 3.06 17.88
N ARG A 141 -4.57 2.47 17.87
CA ARG A 141 -5.48 2.40 19.02
C ARG A 141 -4.85 1.71 20.24
N GLY A 142 -3.96 0.76 20.03
CA GLY A 142 -3.24 0.06 21.10
C GLY A 142 -2.15 0.89 21.80
N LEU A 143 -1.84 2.11 21.32
CA LEU A 143 -0.98 3.06 22.03
C LEU A 143 -1.71 3.75 23.19
N GLY A 144 -3.05 3.63 23.25
CA GLY A 144 -3.88 4.40 24.15
C GLY A 144 -4.02 5.86 23.72
N HIS A 145 -4.90 6.60 24.41
CA HIS A 145 -5.23 7.99 24.09
C HIS A 145 -3.98 8.89 23.99
N ASP A 146 -3.20 8.95 25.03
CA ASP A 146 -2.03 9.85 25.09
C ASP A 146 -0.93 9.44 24.10
N GLY A 147 -0.71 8.14 23.93
CA GLY A 147 0.28 7.62 22.98
C GLY A 147 -0.07 7.89 21.51
N MET A 148 -1.36 7.89 21.16
CA MET A 148 -1.79 8.29 19.80
C MET A 148 -1.50 9.77 19.55
N ILE A 149 -1.81 10.63 20.51
CA ILE A 149 -1.55 12.08 20.43
C ILE A 149 -0.05 12.34 20.33
N GLU A 150 0.76 11.76 21.22
CA GLU A 150 2.22 11.89 21.18
C GLU A 150 2.82 11.47 19.83
N LYS A 151 2.31 10.37 19.26
CA LYS A 151 2.75 9.91 17.93
C LYS A 151 2.38 10.90 16.82
N ALA A 152 1.18 11.47 16.89
CA ALA A 152 0.72 12.47 15.92
C ALA A 152 1.54 13.77 16.02
N GLU A 153 1.81 14.26 17.22
CA GLU A 153 2.66 15.44 17.44
C GLU A 153 4.09 15.23 16.91
N LYS A 154 4.65 14.02 17.02
CA LYS A 154 5.95 13.68 16.43
C LYS A 154 5.93 13.85 14.92
N TYR A 155 4.88 13.41 14.22
CA TYR A 155 4.74 13.61 12.77
C TYR A 155 4.58 15.10 12.42
N VAL A 156 3.73 15.83 13.13
CA VAL A 156 3.55 17.27 12.90
C VAL A 156 4.89 18.03 13.09
N ASN A 157 5.66 17.70 14.11
CA ASN A 157 6.99 18.29 14.36
C ASN A 157 8.01 17.93 13.26
N GLN A 158 7.81 16.85 12.52
CA GLN A 158 8.58 16.47 11.32
C GLN A 158 8.07 17.14 10.04
N GLY A 159 7.07 18.01 10.14
CA GLY A 159 6.51 18.77 9.01
C GLY A 159 5.37 18.09 8.26
N PHE A 160 4.86 16.96 8.74
CA PHE A 160 3.69 16.32 8.14
C PHE A 160 2.45 17.24 8.27
N LYS A 161 1.64 17.27 7.23
CA LYS A 161 0.40 18.07 7.17
C LYS A 161 -0.87 17.25 7.40
N SER A 162 -0.73 15.93 7.42
CA SER A 162 -1.83 15.01 7.74
C SER A 162 -1.30 13.81 8.50
N ILE A 163 -2.12 13.27 9.39
CA ILE A 163 -1.85 12.04 10.17
C ILE A 163 -3.02 11.08 10.03
N LYS A 164 -2.75 9.78 10.14
CA LYS A 164 -3.79 8.74 10.19
C LYS A 164 -3.83 8.07 11.56
N MET A 165 -5.00 8.08 12.18
CA MET A 165 -5.28 7.44 13.45
C MET A 165 -6.21 6.25 13.27
N GLN A 166 -6.00 5.20 14.08
CA GLN A 166 -6.83 4.00 14.10
C GLN A 166 -7.96 4.13 15.12
N VAL A 167 -9.13 3.59 14.77
CA VAL A 167 -10.32 3.49 15.63
C VAL A 167 -10.90 2.07 15.61
N ALA A 168 -12.01 1.82 16.29
CA ALA A 168 -12.81 0.59 16.25
C ALA A 168 -12.19 -0.64 16.95
N HIS A 169 -12.62 -1.84 16.54
CA HIS A 169 -12.26 -3.18 17.02
C HIS A 169 -12.71 -3.45 18.47
N CYS A 170 -11.78 -3.76 19.37
CA CYS A 170 -12.10 -4.10 20.75
C CYS A 170 -12.42 -2.88 21.65
N PHE A 171 -12.38 -1.67 21.09
CA PHE A 171 -12.60 -0.43 21.82
C PHE A 171 -14.02 0.11 21.61
N LYS A 172 -14.48 0.98 22.53
CA LYS A 172 -15.82 1.55 22.44
C LYS A 172 -15.86 2.76 21.52
N ASN A 173 -16.94 2.91 20.76
CA ASN A 173 -17.14 4.02 19.85
C ASN A 173 -17.11 5.40 20.54
N ASP A 174 -17.58 5.50 21.80
CA ASP A 174 -17.52 6.77 22.56
C ASP A 174 -16.08 7.18 22.91
N GLU A 175 -15.18 6.19 23.10
CA GLU A 175 -13.75 6.47 23.27
C GLU A 175 -13.13 6.93 21.94
N ASP A 176 -13.53 6.34 20.83
CA ASP A 176 -13.05 6.73 19.49
C ASP A 176 -13.46 8.15 19.14
N ILE A 177 -14.73 8.52 19.41
CA ILE A 177 -15.22 9.90 19.25
C ILE A 177 -14.39 10.87 20.10
N THR A 178 -14.13 10.50 21.37
CA THR A 178 -13.30 11.28 22.28
C THR A 178 -11.88 11.47 21.73
N ASN A 179 -11.26 10.40 21.21
CA ASN A 179 -9.93 10.44 20.64
C ASN A 179 -9.84 11.33 19.39
N VAL A 180 -10.84 11.28 18.52
CA VAL A 180 -10.91 12.16 17.33
C VAL A 180 -11.04 13.61 17.74
N ARG A 181 -11.93 13.92 18.69
CA ARG A 181 -12.10 15.27 19.25
C ARG A 181 -10.80 15.81 19.84
N ASP A 182 -10.15 15.04 20.70
CA ASP A 182 -8.96 15.50 21.41
C ASP A 182 -7.75 15.57 20.49
N MET A 183 -7.67 14.70 19.46
CA MET A 183 -6.68 14.81 18.39
C MET A 183 -6.85 16.12 17.62
N ARG A 184 -8.09 16.47 17.22
CA ARG A 184 -8.39 17.75 16.54
C ARG A 184 -8.04 18.95 17.41
N LYS A 185 -8.41 18.89 18.70
CA LYS A 185 -8.11 19.96 19.66
C LYS A 185 -6.61 20.17 19.84
N THR A 186 -5.83 19.10 19.84
CA THR A 186 -4.36 19.17 20.03
C THR A 186 -3.65 19.63 18.79
N LEU A 187 -4.02 19.12 17.61
CA LEU A 187 -3.29 19.40 16.36
C LEU A 187 -3.77 20.70 15.67
N GLY A 188 -4.92 21.25 16.05
CA GLY A 188 -5.51 22.43 15.40
C GLY A 188 -6.13 22.10 14.04
N GLU A 189 -6.66 23.14 13.36
CA GLU A 189 -7.43 23.00 12.12
C GLU A 189 -6.55 22.81 10.87
N ASP A 190 -5.28 23.19 10.93
CA ASP A 190 -4.35 23.15 9.78
C ASP A 190 -3.78 21.75 9.48
N ILE A 191 -4.01 20.78 10.38
CA ILE A 191 -3.53 19.39 10.23
C ILE A 191 -4.69 18.49 9.82
N GLY A 192 -4.55 17.78 8.71
CA GLY A 192 -5.50 16.76 8.27
C GLY A 192 -5.52 15.58 9.25
N ILE A 193 -6.71 15.15 9.66
CA ILE A 193 -6.91 13.94 10.46
C ILE A 193 -7.61 12.91 9.59
N MET A 194 -6.91 11.83 9.30
CA MET A 194 -7.40 10.66 8.57
C MET A 194 -7.76 9.59 9.60
N ILE A 195 -8.88 8.92 9.42
CA ILE A 195 -9.40 7.95 10.39
C ILE A 195 -9.47 6.60 9.69
N ASP A 196 -8.82 5.59 10.28
CA ASP A 196 -8.79 4.22 9.79
C ASP A 196 -9.56 3.30 10.73
N VAL A 197 -10.59 2.66 10.20
CA VAL A 197 -11.47 1.74 10.93
C VAL A 197 -11.01 0.29 10.76
N ASN A 198 -10.21 -0.01 9.75
CA ASN A 198 -9.73 -1.36 9.41
C ASN A 198 -10.87 -2.39 9.42
N GLN A 199 -12.01 -2.07 8.80
CA GLN A 199 -13.20 -2.93 8.68
C GLN A 199 -13.88 -3.29 10.01
N GLY A 200 -13.66 -2.47 11.05
CA GLY A 200 -14.06 -2.79 12.43
C GLY A 200 -15.50 -2.42 12.80
N TRP A 201 -16.25 -1.70 11.95
CA TRP A 201 -17.63 -1.30 12.21
C TRP A 201 -18.65 -2.01 11.30
N SER A 202 -19.90 -1.96 11.71
CA SER A 202 -21.06 -2.22 10.84
C SER A 202 -21.45 -0.94 10.10
N VAL A 203 -22.27 -1.06 9.04
CA VAL A 203 -22.86 0.09 8.32
C VAL A 203 -23.57 1.05 9.27
N HIS A 204 -24.40 0.50 10.17
CA HIS A 204 -25.14 1.29 11.15
C HIS A 204 -24.22 2.05 12.12
N GLU A 205 -23.18 1.39 12.65
CA GLU A 205 -22.18 2.03 13.51
C GLU A 205 -21.42 3.12 12.79
N THR A 206 -20.98 2.84 11.56
CA THR A 206 -20.31 3.81 10.71
C THR A 206 -21.13 5.09 10.55
N ILE A 207 -22.40 4.96 10.17
CA ILE A 207 -23.31 6.10 10.00
C ILE A 207 -23.49 6.87 11.31
N LYS A 208 -23.65 6.15 12.42
CA LYS A 208 -23.83 6.77 13.75
C LYS A 208 -22.58 7.52 14.19
N VAL A 209 -21.40 6.89 14.11
CA VAL A 209 -20.13 7.50 14.54
C VAL A 209 -19.73 8.65 13.63
N SER A 210 -19.89 8.49 12.32
CA SER A 210 -19.59 9.56 11.34
C SER A 210 -20.30 10.86 11.71
N LYS A 211 -21.60 10.81 12.04
CA LYS A 211 -22.36 11.99 12.45
C LYS A 211 -21.82 12.67 13.71
N SER A 212 -21.18 11.91 14.59
CA SER A 212 -20.61 12.44 15.83
C SER A 212 -19.21 13.03 15.64
N ILE A 213 -18.50 12.66 14.55
CA ILE A 213 -17.14 13.14 14.27
C ILE A 213 -17.05 14.13 13.10
N GLU A 214 -18.14 14.33 12.34
CA GLU A 214 -18.19 15.29 11.22
C GLU A 214 -17.78 16.71 11.66
N GLU A 215 -18.16 17.15 12.87
CA GLU A 215 -17.79 18.45 13.41
C GLU A 215 -16.29 18.66 13.59
N TYR A 216 -15.50 17.56 13.70
CA TYR A 216 -14.03 17.61 13.79
C TYR A 216 -13.34 17.58 12.44
N ASN A 217 -14.10 17.68 11.34
CA ASN A 217 -13.61 17.79 9.97
C ASN A 217 -12.52 16.80 9.60
N PRO A 218 -12.76 15.47 9.71
CA PRO A 218 -11.78 14.47 9.28
C PRO A 218 -11.55 14.54 7.77
N GLU A 219 -10.31 14.33 7.34
CA GLU A 219 -9.94 14.36 5.92
C GLU A 219 -10.54 13.17 5.17
N TRP A 220 -10.61 11.99 5.84
CA TRP A 220 -11.34 10.82 5.36
C TRP A 220 -11.68 9.82 6.48
N LEU A 221 -12.55 8.89 6.14
CA LEU A 221 -12.85 7.68 6.89
C LEU A 221 -12.51 6.47 6.03
N GLU A 222 -11.50 5.69 6.46
CA GLU A 222 -10.90 4.57 5.75
C GLU A 222 -11.49 3.24 6.22
N GLU A 223 -11.80 2.36 5.26
CA GLU A 223 -12.32 1.01 5.46
C GLU A 223 -13.32 0.86 6.61
N PRO A 224 -14.43 1.60 6.60
CA PRO A 224 -15.40 1.52 7.71
C PRO A 224 -16.04 0.15 7.88
N VAL A 225 -16.23 -0.59 6.79
CA VAL A 225 -16.86 -1.92 6.73
C VAL A 225 -16.01 -2.89 5.93
N MET A 226 -16.37 -4.17 5.87
CA MET A 226 -15.67 -5.18 5.08
C MET A 226 -15.44 -4.75 3.64
N ALA A 227 -14.26 -5.04 3.09
CA ALA A 227 -13.84 -4.58 1.76
C ALA A 227 -14.74 -5.06 0.60
N ASP A 228 -15.50 -6.14 0.80
CA ASP A 228 -16.44 -6.73 -0.15
C ASP A 228 -17.92 -6.35 0.11
N ASP A 229 -18.21 -5.51 1.11
CA ASP A 229 -19.55 -4.98 1.37
C ASP A 229 -19.83 -3.74 0.50
N PHE A 230 -19.91 -3.92 -0.81
CA PHE A 230 -20.13 -2.82 -1.76
C PHE A 230 -21.43 -2.06 -1.54
N ASP A 231 -22.49 -2.74 -1.11
CA ASP A 231 -23.79 -2.12 -0.81
C ASP A 231 -23.68 -1.28 0.46
N GLY A 232 -22.95 -1.75 1.48
CA GLY A 232 -22.65 -1.00 2.69
C GLY A 232 -21.86 0.27 2.39
N TYR A 233 -20.84 0.20 1.55
CA TYR A 233 -20.12 1.40 1.09
C TYR A 233 -21.05 2.39 0.39
N GLU A 234 -21.98 1.93 -0.44
CA GLU A 234 -22.94 2.81 -1.12
C GLU A 234 -23.86 3.52 -0.13
N GLU A 235 -24.38 2.81 0.89
CA GLU A 235 -25.23 3.36 1.94
C GLU A 235 -24.47 4.38 2.80
N ILE A 236 -23.25 4.06 3.25
CA ILE A 236 -22.41 4.93 4.04
C ILE A 236 -22.11 6.23 3.28
N CYS A 237 -21.67 6.14 2.03
CA CYS A 237 -21.39 7.30 1.20
C CYS A 237 -22.59 8.24 0.97
N LYS A 238 -23.82 7.74 1.10
CA LYS A 238 -25.04 8.56 1.03
C LYS A 238 -25.37 9.23 2.36
N SER A 239 -24.80 8.74 3.47
CA SER A 239 -25.22 9.06 4.83
C SER A 239 -24.28 9.99 5.60
N THR A 240 -23.05 10.23 5.10
CA THR A 240 -22.05 11.10 5.72
C THR A 240 -21.46 12.07 4.72
N SER A 241 -20.99 13.23 5.21
CA SER A 241 -20.22 14.19 4.44
C SER A 241 -18.71 13.89 4.45
N ILE A 242 -18.24 13.03 5.35
CA ILE A 242 -16.83 12.63 5.43
C ILE A 242 -16.46 11.82 4.17
N PRO A 243 -15.36 12.16 3.47
CA PRO A 243 -14.89 11.37 2.34
C PRO A 243 -14.60 9.92 2.77
N ILE A 244 -15.18 8.95 2.07
CA ILE A 244 -14.93 7.53 2.31
C ILE A 244 -13.82 7.06 1.38
N VAL A 245 -12.82 6.35 1.94
CA VAL A 245 -11.70 5.77 1.21
C VAL A 245 -11.56 4.29 1.55
N THR A 246 -11.07 3.50 0.59
CA THR A 246 -10.93 2.05 0.72
C THR A 246 -10.10 1.49 -0.43
N GLY A 247 -9.78 0.21 -0.41
CA GLY A 247 -9.17 -0.47 -1.55
C GLY A 247 -7.93 -1.29 -1.20
N GLU A 248 -7.38 -1.15 -0.01
CA GLU A 248 -6.18 -1.88 0.42
C GLU A 248 -6.40 -3.39 0.50
N ASN A 249 -7.63 -3.83 0.80
CA ASN A 249 -8.00 -5.23 0.90
C ASN A 249 -8.60 -5.82 -0.39
N ASN A 250 -8.73 -5.03 -1.46
CA ASN A 250 -9.09 -5.49 -2.80
C ASN A 250 -7.84 -5.81 -3.63
N PHE A 251 -7.90 -6.81 -4.51
CA PHE A 251 -6.68 -7.33 -5.14
C PHE A 251 -6.34 -6.68 -6.47
N THR A 252 -7.30 -6.54 -7.37
CA THR A 252 -7.02 -6.02 -8.71
C THR A 252 -8.03 -4.95 -9.12
N HIS A 253 -7.78 -4.29 -10.24
CA HIS A 253 -8.74 -3.37 -10.83
C HIS A 253 -10.12 -3.99 -11.07
N HIS A 254 -10.22 -5.32 -11.21
CA HIS A 254 -11.50 -6.01 -11.30
C HIS A 254 -12.27 -5.97 -9.99
N ASP A 255 -11.61 -6.19 -8.87
CA ASP A 255 -12.20 -6.10 -7.52
C ASP A 255 -12.55 -4.67 -7.14
N LEU A 256 -11.74 -3.70 -7.58
CA LEU A 256 -11.94 -2.29 -7.30
C LEU A 256 -13.02 -1.64 -8.18
N LEU A 257 -13.38 -2.26 -9.30
CA LEU A 257 -14.35 -1.69 -10.25
C LEU A 257 -15.75 -1.42 -9.65
N PRO A 258 -16.33 -2.27 -8.78
CA PRO A 258 -17.57 -1.94 -8.09
C PRO A 258 -17.48 -0.67 -7.25
N LEU A 259 -16.38 -0.47 -6.52
CA LEU A 259 -16.12 0.75 -5.75
C LEU A 259 -15.97 1.97 -6.66
N MET A 260 -15.29 1.84 -7.81
CA MET A 260 -15.16 2.94 -8.78
C MET A 260 -16.51 3.35 -9.37
N LYS A 261 -17.44 2.43 -9.52
CA LYS A 261 -18.82 2.72 -9.96
C LYS A 261 -19.63 3.46 -8.92
N ASN A 262 -19.25 3.35 -7.65
CA ASN A 262 -19.79 4.15 -6.55
C ASN A 262 -19.18 5.56 -6.63
N ARG A 263 -19.87 6.49 -7.28
CA ARG A 263 -19.40 7.85 -7.55
C ARG A 263 -19.16 8.70 -6.28
N LYS A 264 -19.39 8.15 -5.12
CA LYS A 264 -19.13 8.81 -3.82
C LYS A 264 -17.80 8.39 -3.19
N ILE A 265 -17.13 7.37 -3.72
CA ILE A 265 -15.74 7.05 -3.38
C ILE A 265 -14.84 8.01 -4.19
N HIS A 266 -14.06 8.84 -3.51
CA HIS A 266 -13.21 9.84 -4.14
C HIS A 266 -11.74 9.46 -4.21
N ILE A 267 -11.32 8.54 -3.34
CA ILE A 267 -9.95 8.06 -3.24
C ILE A 267 -9.97 6.55 -3.09
N LEU A 268 -9.14 5.85 -3.85
CA LEU A 268 -8.86 4.43 -3.66
C LEU A 268 -7.42 4.25 -3.16
N GLN A 269 -7.23 3.22 -2.34
CA GLN A 269 -5.97 2.88 -1.69
C GLN A 269 -5.46 1.49 -2.11
N PRO A 270 -5.23 1.25 -3.43
CA PRO A 270 -4.73 -0.04 -3.86
C PRO A 270 -3.35 -0.33 -3.27
N ASP A 271 -3.13 -1.57 -2.86
CA ASP A 271 -1.86 -2.04 -2.33
C ASP A 271 -1.01 -2.66 -3.44
N ILE A 272 0.25 -2.25 -3.55
CA ILE A 272 1.19 -2.79 -4.54
C ILE A 272 1.46 -4.29 -4.34
N MET A 273 1.29 -4.81 -3.14
CA MET A 273 1.40 -6.24 -2.85
C MET A 273 0.21 -7.07 -3.36
N ARG A 274 -0.80 -6.41 -3.95
CA ARG A 274 -2.03 -7.03 -4.46
C ARG A 274 -2.19 -6.83 -5.97
N GLY A 275 -1.17 -7.23 -6.73
CA GLY A 275 -1.19 -7.22 -8.20
C GLY A 275 0.04 -6.58 -8.85
N GLY A 276 0.92 -5.96 -8.06
CA GLY A 276 2.17 -5.35 -8.52
C GLY A 276 1.99 -4.03 -9.26
N TYR A 277 3.05 -3.55 -9.86
CA TYR A 277 3.07 -2.29 -10.61
C TYR A 277 2.13 -2.30 -11.81
N THR A 278 2.11 -3.40 -12.58
CA THR A 278 1.27 -3.52 -13.77
C THR A 278 -0.20 -3.33 -13.42
N ASN A 279 -0.69 -4.03 -12.38
CA ASN A 279 -2.07 -3.86 -11.94
C ASN A 279 -2.33 -2.46 -11.37
N LEU A 280 -1.38 -1.88 -10.65
CA LEU A 280 -1.52 -0.55 -10.05
C LEU A 280 -1.63 0.54 -11.13
N ILE A 281 -0.88 0.41 -12.22
CA ILE A 281 -1.00 1.27 -13.42
C ILE A 281 -2.40 1.13 -14.04
N HIS A 282 -2.87 -0.10 -14.24
CA HIS A 282 -4.22 -0.36 -14.79
C HIS A 282 -5.30 0.22 -13.88
N THR A 283 -5.20 -0.01 -12.56
CA THR A 283 -6.10 0.54 -11.55
C THR A 283 -6.15 2.07 -11.61
N SER A 284 -4.99 2.72 -11.66
CA SER A 284 -4.89 4.18 -11.69
C SER A 284 -5.49 4.78 -12.97
N ASN A 285 -5.23 4.15 -14.11
CA ASN A 285 -5.80 4.57 -15.38
C ASN A 285 -7.34 4.44 -15.39
N LEU A 286 -7.85 3.35 -14.84
CA LEU A 286 -9.29 3.13 -14.72
C LEU A 286 -9.93 4.11 -13.73
N ALA A 287 -9.34 4.29 -12.54
CA ALA A 287 -9.81 5.25 -11.53
C ALA A 287 -9.87 6.68 -12.08
N ASN A 288 -8.88 7.09 -12.89
CA ASN A 288 -8.87 8.40 -13.54
C ASN A 288 -10.09 8.61 -14.47
N GLN A 289 -10.60 7.56 -15.13
CA GLN A 289 -11.82 7.65 -15.96
C GLN A 289 -13.06 7.92 -15.13
N TYR A 290 -13.06 7.52 -13.86
CA TYR A 290 -14.15 7.77 -12.90
C TYR A 290 -13.92 9.05 -12.06
N GLY A 291 -12.83 9.78 -12.28
CA GLY A 291 -12.48 10.98 -11.49
C GLY A 291 -12.01 10.67 -10.07
N ILE A 292 -11.56 9.44 -9.80
CA ILE A 292 -11.13 8.95 -8.49
C ILE A 292 -9.62 9.15 -8.35
N LYS A 293 -9.18 9.62 -7.18
CA LYS A 293 -7.77 9.77 -6.84
C LYS A 293 -7.19 8.44 -6.32
N ILE A 294 -5.87 8.31 -6.38
CA ILE A 294 -5.13 7.15 -5.88
C ILE A 294 -4.19 7.58 -4.76
N ALA A 295 -4.33 6.93 -3.60
CA ALA A 295 -3.44 7.03 -2.46
C ALA A 295 -3.01 5.60 -2.07
N PRO A 296 -1.93 5.03 -2.63
CA PRO A 296 -1.57 3.64 -2.39
C PRO A 296 -1.35 3.35 -0.91
N HIS A 297 -1.86 2.19 -0.46
CA HIS A 297 -1.65 1.67 0.88
C HIS A 297 -0.20 1.21 1.05
N MET A 298 0.43 1.59 2.13
CA MET A 298 1.79 1.18 2.53
C MET A 298 2.87 1.30 1.42
N PHE A 299 4.06 0.80 1.68
CA PHE A 299 5.18 0.68 0.75
C PHE A 299 5.45 1.94 -0.08
N PRO A 300 5.59 3.13 0.56
CA PRO A 300 5.81 4.37 -0.16
C PRO A 300 7.07 4.33 -1.03
N GLU A 301 8.09 3.56 -0.63
CA GLU A 301 9.34 3.37 -1.35
C GLU A 301 9.16 2.69 -2.73
N LEU A 302 8.10 1.90 -2.89
CA LEU A 302 7.72 1.30 -4.17
C LEU A 302 6.64 2.14 -4.87
N SER A 303 5.60 2.54 -4.12
CA SER A 303 4.42 3.22 -4.64
C SER A 303 4.71 4.64 -5.16
N ILE A 304 5.79 5.28 -4.70
CA ILE A 304 6.18 6.62 -5.13
C ILE A 304 6.34 6.76 -6.65
N HIS A 305 6.83 5.71 -7.31
CA HIS A 305 7.00 5.71 -8.76
C HIS A 305 5.66 5.81 -9.50
N ILE A 306 4.63 5.13 -8.98
CA ILE A 306 3.27 5.23 -9.52
C ILE A 306 2.70 6.63 -9.27
N VAL A 307 2.76 7.10 -8.01
CA VAL A 307 2.19 8.40 -7.63
C VAL A 307 2.83 9.55 -8.41
N ALA A 308 4.13 9.45 -8.71
CA ALA A 308 4.82 10.41 -9.57
C ALA A 308 4.39 10.38 -11.05
N SER A 309 3.74 9.29 -11.51
CA SER A 309 3.49 9.02 -12.94
C SER A 309 2.02 9.08 -13.34
N ILE A 310 1.10 9.03 -12.39
CA ILE A 310 -0.35 9.01 -12.67
C ILE A 310 -0.95 10.42 -12.73
N LYS A 311 -2.12 10.53 -13.37
CA LYS A 311 -2.83 11.81 -13.54
C LYS A 311 -3.66 12.25 -12.34
N ASN A 312 -3.97 11.32 -11.46
CA ASN A 312 -4.88 11.47 -10.32
C ASN A 312 -4.22 11.08 -8.98
N PRO A 313 -2.98 11.56 -8.69
CA PRO A 313 -2.31 11.23 -7.44
C PRO A 313 -2.99 11.89 -6.24
N SER A 314 -2.84 11.26 -5.08
CA SER A 314 -3.20 11.84 -3.80
C SER A 314 -2.01 11.72 -2.84
N TRP A 315 -2.15 11.01 -1.74
CA TRP A 315 -1.15 10.88 -0.70
C TRP A 315 -0.29 9.62 -0.84
N LEU A 316 0.89 9.65 -0.23
CA LEU A 316 1.68 8.47 0.12
C LEU A 316 1.58 8.25 1.62
N GLU A 317 1.57 6.98 2.05
CA GLU A 317 1.53 6.59 3.44
C GLU A 317 2.93 6.32 4.00
N TYR A 318 3.25 6.87 5.18
CA TYR A 318 4.52 6.63 5.84
C TYR A 318 4.35 6.17 7.29
N MET A 319 4.95 5.03 7.62
CA MET A 319 4.99 4.45 8.97
C MET A 319 6.41 4.25 9.50
N GLY A 320 7.42 4.29 8.63
CA GLY A 320 8.81 4.02 8.98
C GLY A 320 9.15 2.56 9.26
N TRP A 321 8.22 1.64 8.99
CA TRP A 321 8.38 0.22 9.33
C TRP A 321 9.55 -0.46 8.63
N TYR A 322 9.83 -0.07 7.38
CA TYR A 322 10.78 -0.72 6.48
C TYR A 322 12.10 0.02 6.34
N ASP A 323 12.25 1.23 6.90
CA ASP A 323 13.42 2.08 6.69
C ASP A 323 14.74 1.36 7.01
N HIS A 324 14.76 0.59 8.09
CA HIS A 324 15.95 -0.12 8.54
C HIS A 324 16.36 -1.31 7.65
N LEU A 325 15.50 -1.72 6.70
CA LEU A 325 15.78 -2.83 5.77
C LEU A 325 16.65 -2.38 4.59
N TRP A 326 16.58 -1.09 4.23
CA TRP A 326 17.15 -0.56 3.00
C TRP A 326 18.56 -0.02 3.21
N LYS A 327 19.43 -0.16 2.21
CA LYS A 327 20.75 0.49 2.20
C LYS A 327 20.61 2.01 2.24
N GLU A 328 19.68 2.53 1.46
CA GLU A 328 19.36 3.94 1.34
C GLU A 328 17.83 4.09 1.44
N PRO A 329 17.28 4.24 2.66
CA PRO A 329 15.85 4.35 2.86
C PRO A 329 15.29 5.63 2.24
N LEU A 330 14.01 5.58 1.87
CA LEU A 330 13.26 6.76 1.47
C LEU A 330 12.67 7.42 2.73
N ILE A 331 13.28 8.51 3.16
CA ILE A 331 12.85 9.25 4.36
C ILE A 331 12.12 10.52 3.94
N PRO A 332 10.94 10.81 4.53
CA PRO A 332 10.19 12.03 4.18
C PRO A 332 10.88 13.27 4.72
N GLU A 333 10.89 14.34 3.93
CA GLU A 333 11.40 15.65 4.32
C GLU A 333 10.24 16.66 4.33
N ASN A 334 9.99 17.28 5.49
CA ASN A 334 8.89 18.25 5.67
C ASN A 334 7.52 17.74 5.16
N GLY A 335 7.18 16.48 5.46
CA GLY A 335 5.92 15.87 5.06
C GLY A 335 5.78 15.58 3.56
N THR A 336 6.89 15.46 2.85
CA THR A 336 6.93 15.11 1.43
C THR A 336 7.97 14.04 1.13
N PHE A 337 7.73 13.26 0.08
CA PHE A 337 8.73 12.43 -0.56
C PHE A 337 9.13 13.00 -1.92
N LYS A 338 10.38 12.77 -2.30
CA LYS A 338 10.86 12.99 -3.66
C LYS A 338 11.21 11.66 -4.31
N PRO A 339 10.76 11.37 -5.55
CA PRO A 339 11.09 10.12 -6.22
C PRO A 339 12.60 9.92 -6.34
N THR A 340 13.07 8.69 -6.08
CA THR A 340 14.49 8.38 -6.24
C THR A 340 14.91 8.40 -7.72
N LYS A 341 16.16 8.79 -7.98
CA LYS A 341 16.78 8.73 -9.32
C LYS A 341 17.56 7.43 -9.56
N ARG A 342 17.55 6.51 -8.60
CA ARG A 342 18.18 5.20 -8.74
C ARG A 342 17.40 4.33 -9.74
N HIS A 343 18.11 3.49 -10.47
CA HIS A 343 17.53 2.65 -11.53
C HIS A 343 16.56 1.62 -10.95
N GLY A 344 15.54 1.26 -11.70
CA GLY A 344 14.47 0.39 -11.27
C GLY A 344 13.56 1.08 -10.24
N HIS A 345 13.12 0.37 -9.22
CA HIS A 345 12.45 0.98 -8.07
C HIS A 345 13.45 1.63 -7.08
N GLY A 346 14.76 1.45 -7.32
CA GLY A 346 15.81 2.13 -6.60
C GLY A 346 16.03 1.71 -5.14
N MET A 347 15.42 0.62 -4.70
CA MET A 347 15.53 0.13 -3.31
C MET A 347 16.34 -1.16 -3.28
N ASP A 348 17.47 -1.12 -2.60
CA ASP A 348 18.32 -2.28 -2.35
C ASP A 348 18.28 -2.65 -0.87
N PHE A 349 17.99 -3.93 -0.57
CA PHE A 349 18.11 -4.44 0.80
C PHE A 349 19.56 -4.37 1.30
N LYS A 350 19.74 -4.14 2.59
CA LYS A 350 21.03 -4.35 3.24
C LYS A 350 21.49 -5.79 3.08
N SER A 351 22.80 -6.02 3.02
CA SER A 351 23.37 -7.34 2.79
C SER A 351 23.03 -8.37 3.88
N GLU A 352 22.90 -7.90 5.12
CA GLU A 352 22.46 -8.72 6.25
C GLU A 352 20.99 -9.17 6.16
N ILE A 353 20.16 -8.41 5.43
CA ILE A 353 18.75 -8.76 5.20
C ILE A 353 18.64 -9.71 4.00
N CYS A 354 19.29 -9.40 2.90
CA CYS A 354 19.20 -10.18 1.68
C CYS A 354 20.57 -10.43 1.05
N SER A 355 21.05 -11.66 1.23
CA SER A 355 22.13 -12.28 0.44
C SER A 355 21.57 -13.59 -0.15
N PHE A 356 21.57 -13.73 -1.48
CA PHE A 356 21.15 -14.95 -2.19
C PHE A 356 22.33 -15.85 -2.46
#